data_7875fd2e5555e5bfbe4c5c9af15288af
#
_entry.id   7875fd2e5555e5bfbe4c5c9af15288af
#
_cell.length_a   1.000
_cell.length_b   1.000
_cell.length_c   1.000
_cell.angle_alpha   90.00
_cell.angle_beta   90.00
_cell.angle_gamma   90.00
#
_symmetry.space_group_name_H-M   'P 1'
#
loop_
_entity.id
_entity.type
_entity.pdbx_description
1 polymer ?
#
loop_
_entity_poly.entity_id
_entity_poly.type
_entity_poly.pdbx_seq_one_letter_code
_entity_poly.pdbx_strand_id
1 'polypeptide(L)'
;MEEEMKNTSAFNENAEEMQQQETINENSAPDNAGEQPENRRPLKWLIFFLFLAVAASVTAMLVVKSCHNKDEYAYEYGYEPSDGPVSYNNGKSNIVNPVTREVIVKDIDWCHYSSSNDEDPIVLFAKNGKRGFCNIVTNEVIVEPTTYTKAWVFSEGLAAVEKNGYIGFVNTNGKVAIGFKFSYRGNPLCDFVFHNGHCVVADSSNKIGVINQRGRWVIKPLYDNIELAKDYAIVYKDGEFKKQIDFTGTVLQDGIIDYINNLYYEVNYTDLQTGEQRVGQTKNNDFYEYRVGGYSGLIDGEGGIITPPIYTDIVGITPTLFKAQLQDWTSMVLIDQKGNVLSKVAK
;
A
#
# COMPACT_ATOMS: atom_id res chain seq x y z
N MET A 1 36.89 9.82 -21.27
CA MET A 1 37.31 8.94 -22.39
C MET A 1 38.27 7.82 -21.95
N GLU A 2 39.11 7.99 -20.92
CA GLU A 2 39.98 6.90 -20.42
C GLU A 2 39.30 5.95 -19.40
N GLU A 3 38.26 6.37 -18.74
CA GLU A 3 37.50 5.51 -17.78
C GLU A 3 36.47 4.60 -18.47
N GLU A 4 35.93 4.97 -19.63
CA GLU A 4 35.01 4.10 -20.37
C GLU A 4 35.68 2.93 -21.08
N MET A 5 36.98 3.06 -21.42
CA MET A 5 37.74 1.97 -22.04
C MET A 5 38.22 0.89 -21.04
N LYS A 6 38.29 1.19 -19.75
CA LYS A 6 38.64 0.20 -18.73
C LYS A 6 37.47 -0.72 -18.32
N ASN A 7 36.25 -0.24 -18.45
CA ASN A 7 35.07 -1.05 -18.13
C ASN A 7 34.68 -2.05 -19.23
N THR A 8 35.07 -1.79 -20.47
CA THR A 8 34.77 -2.68 -21.60
C THR A 8 35.77 -3.85 -21.69
N SER A 9 37.00 -3.70 -21.18
CA SER A 9 37.98 -4.79 -21.14
C SER A 9 37.69 -5.82 -20.04
N ALA A 10 37.18 -5.40 -18.90
CA ALA A 10 36.85 -6.30 -17.81
C ALA A 10 35.59 -7.16 -18.08
N PHE A 11 34.72 -6.71 -19.00
CA PHE A 11 33.53 -7.47 -19.39
C PHE A 11 33.82 -8.57 -20.41
N ASN A 12 34.87 -8.38 -21.23
CA ASN A 12 35.30 -9.37 -22.24
C ASN A 12 36.14 -10.50 -21.63
N GLU A 13 36.97 -10.23 -20.62
CA GLU A 13 37.76 -11.28 -19.96
C GLU A 13 36.91 -12.29 -19.19
N ASN A 14 35.80 -11.87 -18.58
CA ASN A 14 34.87 -12.78 -17.88
C ASN A 14 33.98 -13.63 -18.83
N ALA A 15 33.82 -13.21 -20.07
CA ALA A 15 33.07 -13.99 -21.08
C ALA A 15 33.92 -15.11 -21.74
N GLU A 16 35.23 -14.92 -21.81
CA GLU A 16 36.16 -15.94 -22.35
C GLU A 16 36.49 -17.04 -21.33
N GLU A 17 36.53 -16.72 -20.02
CA GLU A 17 36.71 -17.74 -18.97
C GLU A 17 35.50 -18.68 -18.80
N MET A 18 34.28 -18.20 -19.05
CA MET A 18 33.08 -19.06 -18.98
C MET A 18 32.94 -19.99 -20.21
N GLN A 19 33.49 -19.65 -21.34
CA GLN A 19 33.46 -20.50 -22.54
C GLN A 19 34.55 -21.60 -22.52
N GLN A 20 35.62 -21.43 -21.76
CA GLN A 20 36.69 -22.44 -21.64
C GLN A 20 36.39 -23.54 -20.64
N GLN A 21 35.41 -23.40 -19.74
CA GLN A 21 34.99 -24.45 -18.82
C GLN A 21 33.95 -25.43 -19.39
N GLU A 22 33.25 -25.09 -20.45
CA GLU A 22 32.29 -26.00 -21.10
C GLU A 22 32.91 -26.97 -22.14
N THR A 23 34.14 -26.78 -22.54
CA THR A 23 34.77 -27.59 -23.62
C THR A 23 35.72 -28.69 -23.14
N ILE A 24 35.85 -28.93 -21.82
CA ILE A 24 36.77 -29.96 -21.30
C ILE A 24 36.09 -31.27 -20.87
N ASN A 25 34.76 -31.42 -21.03
CA ASN A 25 34.03 -32.58 -20.53
C ASN A 25 33.46 -33.53 -21.60
N GLU A 26 33.90 -33.42 -22.85
CA GLU A 26 33.57 -34.41 -23.90
C GLU A 26 34.84 -34.93 -24.56
N ASN A 27 35.48 -35.90 -23.96
CA ASN A 27 36.25 -36.96 -24.67
C ASN A 27 37.10 -37.75 -23.67
N SER A 28 36.56 -38.88 -23.20
CA SER A 28 37.35 -40.11 -23.01
C SER A 28 36.43 -41.22 -22.44
N ALA A 29 35.92 -42.04 -23.30
CA ALA A 29 35.53 -43.39 -22.91
C ALA A 29 36.74 -44.29 -23.11
N PRO A 30 36.98 -45.26 -22.24
CA PRO A 30 37.35 -46.60 -22.65
C PRO A 30 36.39 -47.64 -22.11
N ASP A 31 36.03 -48.53 -23.00
CA ASP A 31 35.41 -49.81 -22.70
C ASP A 31 36.14 -50.58 -21.62
N ASN A 32 35.40 -51.03 -20.58
CA ASN A 32 35.65 -52.33 -19.96
C ASN A 32 34.41 -52.77 -19.18
N ALA A 33 33.88 -53.91 -19.62
CA ALA A 33 32.85 -54.66 -18.94
C ALA A 33 33.34 -55.11 -17.54
N GLY A 34 32.58 -54.76 -16.52
CA GLY A 34 32.86 -55.24 -15.15
C GLY A 34 31.74 -54.77 -14.24
N GLU A 35 30.89 -55.70 -13.86
CA GLU A 35 30.00 -55.77 -12.71
C GLU A 35 29.52 -54.48 -12.09
N GLN A 36 28.24 -54.16 -12.27
CA GLN A 36 27.53 -53.13 -11.52
C GLN A 36 27.49 -53.50 -10.02
N PRO A 37 27.98 -52.68 -9.09
CA PRO A 37 27.55 -52.76 -7.71
C PRO A 37 26.10 -52.21 -7.63
N GLU A 38 25.15 -53.06 -7.24
CA GLU A 38 23.80 -52.69 -6.81
C GLU A 38 23.88 -51.45 -5.88
N ASN A 39 23.49 -50.31 -6.39
CA ASN A 39 23.41 -49.08 -5.56
C ASN A 39 22.18 -49.21 -4.67
N ARG A 40 22.27 -49.98 -3.62
CA ARG A 40 21.32 -50.03 -2.51
C ARG A 40 21.45 -48.73 -1.77
N ARG A 41 20.76 -47.68 -2.22
CA ARG A 41 20.49 -46.53 -1.36
C ARG A 41 19.94 -47.09 -0.05
N PRO A 42 20.59 -46.86 1.09
CA PRO A 42 20.20 -47.51 2.33
C PRO A 42 18.74 -47.18 2.60
N LEU A 43 17.90 -48.18 2.73
CA LEU A 43 16.46 -48.13 3.03
C LEU A 43 16.16 -47.13 4.19
N LYS A 44 17.14 -46.87 5.04
CA LYS A 44 17.12 -45.90 6.11
C LYS A 44 16.89 -44.43 5.64
N TRP A 45 17.46 -44.03 4.49
CA TRP A 45 17.27 -42.69 3.93
C TRP A 45 15.88 -42.53 3.31
N LEU A 46 15.36 -43.56 2.69
CA LEU A 46 14.02 -43.59 2.13
C LEU A 46 12.96 -43.51 3.24
N ILE A 47 13.17 -44.26 4.34
CA ILE A 47 12.33 -44.18 5.54
C ILE A 47 12.42 -42.80 6.20
N PHE A 48 13.63 -42.20 6.27
CA PHE A 48 13.79 -40.85 6.82
C PHE A 48 13.06 -39.78 6.02
N PHE A 49 13.14 -39.81 4.68
CA PHE A 49 12.39 -38.87 3.84
C PHE A 49 10.89 -39.12 3.87
N LEU A 50 10.45 -40.36 4.02
CA LEU A 50 9.04 -40.69 4.21
C LEU A 50 8.51 -40.15 5.54
N PHE A 51 9.28 -40.28 6.63
CA PHE A 51 8.93 -39.70 7.92
C PHE A 51 8.89 -38.17 7.88
N LEU A 52 9.83 -37.51 7.17
CA LEU A 52 9.84 -36.05 6.99
C LEU A 52 8.61 -35.58 6.17
N ALA A 53 8.24 -36.29 5.14
CA ALA A 53 7.04 -35.99 4.32
C ALA A 53 5.74 -36.18 5.11
N VAL A 54 5.65 -37.21 5.93
CA VAL A 54 4.49 -37.46 6.81
C VAL A 54 4.45 -36.41 7.92
N ALA A 55 5.58 -36.06 8.55
CA ALA A 55 5.63 -34.98 9.55
C ALA A 55 5.23 -33.61 8.96
N ALA A 56 5.69 -33.28 7.76
CA ALA A 56 5.32 -32.06 7.05
C ALA A 56 3.82 -32.03 6.67
N SER A 57 3.27 -33.18 6.25
CA SER A 57 1.83 -33.27 5.94
C SER A 57 0.95 -33.22 7.20
N VAL A 58 1.39 -33.79 8.31
CA VAL A 58 0.67 -33.70 9.61
C VAL A 58 0.73 -32.29 10.17
N THR A 59 1.88 -31.59 10.09
CA THR A 59 1.98 -30.18 10.49
C THR A 59 1.13 -29.27 9.59
N ALA A 60 1.15 -29.46 8.28
CA ALA A 60 0.27 -28.73 7.35
C ALA A 60 -1.21 -29.01 7.64
N MET A 61 -1.58 -30.25 7.93
CA MET A 61 -2.96 -30.62 8.27
C MET A 61 -3.40 -30.04 9.63
N LEU A 62 -2.49 -29.96 10.62
CA LEU A 62 -2.77 -29.33 11.91
C LEU A 62 -2.90 -27.80 11.77
N VAL A 63 -2.08 -27.16 10.93
CA VAL A 63 -2.19 -25.72 10.65
C VAL A 63 -3.50 -25.42 9.88
N VAL A 64 -3.83 -26.19 8.84
CA VAL A 64 -5.09 -26.03 8.11
C VAL A 64 -6.29 -26.34 9.03
N LYS A 65 -6.23 -27.33 9.90
CA LYS A 65 -7.30 -27.64 10.84
C LYS A 65 -7.42 -26.58 11.94
N SER A 66 -6.31 -25.94 12.36
CA SER A 66 -6.34 -24.80 13.28
C SER A 66 -6.94 -23.54 12.63
N CYS A 67 -6.70 -23.32 11.33
CA CYS A 67 -7.33 -22.21 10.61
C CYS A 67 -8.80 -22.47 10.26
N HIS A 68 -9.18 -23.74 9.96
CA HIS A 68 -10.58 -24.08 9.60
C HIS A 68 -11.53 -24.15 10.81
N ASN A 69 -11.02 -24.55 11.98
CA ASN A 69 -11.86 -24.64 13.17
C ASN A 69 -12.21 -23.27 13.81
N LYS A 70 -11.52 -22.18 13.42
CA LYS A 70 -11.85 -20.85 13.97
C LYS A 70 -13.10 -20.24 13.34
N ASP A 71 -13.36 -20.52 12.07
CA ASP A 71 -14.48 -19.90 11.35
C ASP A 71 -15.81 -20.65 11.51
N GLU A 72 -15.77 -21.97 11.71
CA GLU A 72 -16.97 -22.83 11.76
C GLU A 72 -17.70 -22.75 13.11
N TYR A 73 -16.98 -22.52 14.22
CA TYR A 73 -17.57 -22.37 15.55
C TYR A 73 -18.16 -20.98 15.83
N ALA A 74 -17.70 -19.94 15.15
CA ALA A 74 -18.19 -18.58 15.33
C ALA A 74 -19.60 -18.38 14.72
N TYR A 75 -19.94 -19.16 13.69
CA TYR A 75 -21.20 -19.02 12.97
C TYR A 75 -22.37 -19.80 13.61
N GLU A 76 -22.10 -20.92 14.29
CA GLU A 76 -23.16 -21.82 14.75
C GLU A 76 -23.73 -21.46 16.12
N TYR A 77 -23.01 -20.69 16.97
CA TYR A 77 -23.43 -20.41 18.34
C TYR A 77 -23.38 -18.93 18.76
N GLY A 78 -23.11 -17.99 17.87
CA GLY A 78 -22.97 -16.57 18.24
C GLY A 78 -21.85 -16.32 19.27
N TYR A 79 -20.83 -17.19 19.30
CA TYR A 79 -19.73 -17.12 20.24
C TYR A 79 -18.69 -16.14 19.67
N GLU A 80 -18.53 -15.00 20.33
CA GLU A 80 -17.39 -14.13 20.09
C GLU A 80 -16.10 -14.93 20.32
N PRO A 81 -15.13 -14.90 19.39
CA PRO A 81 -13.89 -15.63 19.58
C PRO A 81 -13.25 -15.20 20.90
N SER A 82 -13.01 -16.17 21.80
CA SER A 82 -12.42 -15.94 23.10
C SER A 82 -10.99 -15.36 23.07
N ASP A 83 -10.42 -15.21 21.87
CA ASP A 83 -9.02 -14.85 21.63
C ASP A 83 -8.81 -13.35 21.34
N GLY A 84 -9.88 -12.57 21.23
CA GLY A 84 -9.80 -11.12 21.03
C GLY A 84 -9.37 -10.36 22.29
N PRO A 85 -9.03 -9.06 22.16
CA PRO A 85 -8.61 -8.22 23.28
C PRO A 85 -9.75 -7.83 24.23
N VAL A 86 -10.96 -8.38 24.05
CA VAL A 86 -12.14 -8.08 24.88
C VAL A 86 -12.62 -9.32 25.60
N SER A 87 -12.93 -9.18 26.87
CA SER A 87 -13.64 -10.20 27.67
C SER A 87 -14.89 -9.61 28.31
N TYR A 88 -15.93 -10.44 28.47
CA TYR A 88 -17.18 -10.05 29.12
C TYR A 88 -17.27 -10.69 30.49
N ASN A 89 -17.61 -9.89 31.49
CA ASN A 89 -17.84 -10.38 32.84
C ASN A 89 -18.99 -9.60 33.50
N ASN A 90 -20.04 -10.29 33.95
CA ASN A 90 -21.21 -9.71 34.61
C ASN A 90 -21.85 -8.55 33.82
N GLY A 91 -21.95 -8.69 32.48
CA GLY A 91 -22.57 -7.67 31.61
C GLY A 91 -21.67 -6.47 31.33
N LYS A 92 -20.40 -6.52 31.72
CA LYS A 92 -19.40 -5.48 31.46
C LYS A 92 -18.27 -6.01 30.60
N SER A 93 -17.73 -5.13 29.76
CA SER A 93 -16.60 -5.43 28.89
C SER A 93 -15.29 -5.03 29.54
N ASN A 94 -14.27 -5.86 29.38
CA ASN A 94 -12.91 -5.56 29.84
C ASN A 94 -11.94 -5.71 28.68
N ILE A 95 -10.87 -4.92 28.66
CA ILE A 95 -9.74 -5.16 27.76
C ILE A 95 -8.79 -6.13 28.45
N VAL A 96 -8.38 -7.16 27.70
CA VAL A 96 -7.47 -8.20 28.18
C VAL A 96 -6.30 -8.39 27.22
N ASN A 97 -5.20 -8.84 27.72
CA ASN A 97 -4.12 -9.36 26.88
C ASN A 97 -4.63 -10.61 26.15
N PRO A 98 -4.57 -10.67 24.82
CA PRO A 98 -5.13 -11.79 24.05
C PRO A 98 -4.44 -13.13 24.31
N VAL A 99 -3.20 -13.11 24.79
CA VAL A 99 -2.40 -14.31 25.05
C VAL A 99 -2.51 -14.76 26.50
N THR A 100 -2.24 -13.85 27.46
CA THR A 100 -2.20 -14.19 28.90
C THR A 100 -3.57 -14.14 29.54
N ARG A 101 -4.56 -13.51 28.89
CA ARG A 101 -5.92 -13.24 29.40
C ARG A 101 -5.94 -12.36 30.65
N GLU A 102 -4.81 -11.73 30.98
CA GLU A 102 -4.72 -10.74 32.03
C GLU A 102 -5.56 -9.52 31.73
N VAL A 103 -6.33 -9.04 32.69
CA VAL A 103 -7.19 -7.87 32.52
C VAL A 103 -6.36 -6.59 32.61
N ILE A 104 -6.36 -5.80 31.54
CA ILE A 104 -5.64 -4.53 31.43
C ILE A 104 -6.54 -3.37 31.90
N VAL A 105 -7.74 -3.30 31.36
CA VAL A 105 -8.73 -2.26 31.73
C VAL A 105 -10.08 -2.94 32.01
N LYS A 106 -10.65 -2.65 33.18
CA LYS A 106 -11.96 -3.15 33.60
C LYS A 106 -13.07 -2.16 33.27
N ASP A 107 -14.28 -2.71 33.06
CA ASP A 107 -15.52 -1.94 32.98
C ASP A 107 -15.46 -0.81 31.94
N ILE A 108 -15.12 -1.14 30.69
CA ILE A 108 -15.09 -0.21 29.59
C ILE A 108 -16.50 -0.03 28.98
N ASP A 109 -16.76 1.14 28.41
CA ASP A 109 -17.98 1.43 27.67
C ASP A 109 -17.92 0.78 26.27
N TRP A 110 -16.80 0.91 25.60
CA TRP A 110 -16.45 0.29 24.31
C TRP A 110 -14.94 0.39 24.05
N CYS A 111 -14.46 -0.37 23.08
CA CYS A 111 -13.10 -0.24 22.56
C CYS A 111 -13.07 -0.36 21.03
N HIS A 112 -12.03 0.16 20.45
CA HIS A 112 -11.72 0.06 19.03
C HIS A 112 -10.22 -0.08 18.83
N TYR A 113 -9.82 -1.01 17.99
CA TYR A 113 -8.43 -1.18 17.57
C TYR A 113 -8.36 -1.00 16.06
N SER A 114 -7.24 -0.47 15.59
CA SER A 114 -7.06 -0.23 14.16
C SER A 114 -7.08 -1.56 13.41
N SER A 115 -7.96 -1.69 12.46
CA SER A 115 -8.00 -2.84 11.54
C SER A 115 -7.04 -2.67 10.37
N SER A 116 -6.43 -1.49 10.22
CA SER A 116 -5.62 -1.15 9.03
C SER A 116 -4.15 -1.53 9.16
N ASN A 117 -3.67 -1.80 10.37
CA ASN A 117 -2.31 -2.30 10.61
C ASN A 117 -2.33 -3.24 11.81
N ASP A 118 -2.26 -4.52 11.56
CA ASP A 118 -2.10 -5.58 12.57
C ASP A 118 -0.81 -5.43 13.41
N GLU A 119 0.02 -4.43 13.09
CA GLU A 119 1.30 -4.15 13.75
C GLU A 119 1.18 -3.21 14.95
N ASP A 120 0.05 -2.49 15.14
CA ASP A 120 -0.09 -1.57 16.27
C ASP A 120 -0.98 -2.18 17.37
N PRO A 121 -0.38 -2.69 18.47
CA PRO A 121 -1.11 -3.35 19.55
C PRO A 121 -1.87 -2.39 20.47
N ILE A 122 -2.07 -1.14 20.04
CA ILE A 122 -2.69 -0.10 20.86
C ILE A 122 -4.19 -0.03 20.60
N VAL A 123 -4.95 -0.21 21.65
CA VAL A 123 -6.42 -0.17 21.65
C VAL A 123 -6.88 1.18 22.16
N LEU A 124 -7.73 1.86 21.38
CA LEU A 124 -8.54 2.99 21.84
C LEU A 124 -9.75 2.49 22.61
N PHE A 125 -10.00 2.99 23.80
CA PHE A 125 -11.17 2.63 24.57
C PHE A 125 -11.89 3.83 25.19
N ALA A 126 -13.14 3.61 25.56
CA ALA A 126 -13.94 4.55 26.34
C ALA A 126 -14.27 3.96 27.69
N LYS A 127 -14.20 4.80 28.70
CA LYS A 127 -14.67 4.49 30.05
C LYS A 127 -15.22 5.75 30.71
N ASN A 128 -16.45 5.66 31.22
CA ASN A 128 -17.17 6.79 31.83
C ASN A 128 -17.21 8.02 30.90
N GLY A 129 -17.43 7.81 29.60
CA GLY A 129 -17.48 8.87 28.59
C GLY A 129 -16.14 9.51 28.23
N LYS A 130 -15.03 9.05 28.82
CA LYS A 130 -13.66 9.52 28.51
C LYS A 130 -12.92 8.50 27.66
N ARG A 131 -11.91 8.94 26.93
CA ARG A 131 -11.09 8.13 26.02
C ARG A 131 -9.73 7.86 26.63
N GLY A 132 -9.28 6.62 26.47
CA GLY A 132 -7.95 6.15 26.87
C GLY A 132 -7.33 5.26 25.80
N PHE A 133 -6.06 4.96 25.98
CA PHE A 133 -5.33 4.02 25.15
C PHE A 133 -4.57 3.02 26.00
N CYS A 134 -4.55 1.77 25.60
CA CYS A 134 -3.72 0.75 26.23
C CYS A 134 -3.05 -0.13 25.19
N ASN A 135 -1.88 -0.66 25.55
CA ASN A 135 -1.16 -1.63 24.73
C ASN A 135 -1.49 -3.04 25.25
N ILE A 136 -2.10 -3.85 24.39
CA ILE A 136 -2.55 -5.21 24.75
C ILE A 136 -1.44 -6.26 24.78
N VAL A 137 -0.24 -5.91 24.30
CA VAL A 137 0.95 -6.78 24.37
C VAL A 137 1.75 -6.51 25.63
N THR A 138 1.97 -5.23 25.98
CA THR A 138 2.74 -4.84 27.18
C THR A 138 1.89 -4.74 28.45
N ASN A 139 0.56 -4.84 28.36
CA ASN A 139 -0.40 -4.65 29.43
C ASN A 139 -0.39 -3.22 30.04
N GLU A 140 0.13 -2.24 29.31
CA GLU A 140 0.29 -0.88 29.80
C GLU A 140 -0.89 0.01 29.39
N VAL A 141 -1.44 0.77 30.33
CA VAL A 141 -2.36 1.88 30.01
C VAL A 141 -1.50 3.10 29.61
N ILE A 142 -1.49 3.42 28.34
CA ILE A 142 -0.70 4.52 27.75
C ILE A 142 -1.30 5.88 28.09
N VAL A 143 -2.64 5.98 28.01
CA VAL A 143 -3.40 7.18 28.32
C VAL A 143 -4.62 6.79 29.16
N GLU A 144 -4.68 7.29 30.38
CA GLU A 144 -5.83 7.11 31.25
C GLU A 144 -7.09 7.80 30.73
N PRO A 145 -8.29 7.19 30.87
CA PRO A 145 -9.55 7.76 30.37
C PRO A 145 -10.09 8.85 31.32
N THR A 146 -9.30 9.88 31.53
CA THR A 146 -9.61 10.98 32.48
C THR A 146 -9.74 12.34 31.83
N THR A 147 -8.96 12.58 30.77
CA THR A 147 -8.80 13.92 30.18
C THR A 147 -9.61 14.09 28.89
N TYR A 148 -9.46 13.18 27.95
CA TYR A 148 -9.98 13.36 26.60
C TYR A 148 -11.40 12.86 26.45
N THR A 149 -12.26 13.65 25.82
CA THR A 149 -13.64 13.29 25.50
C THR A 149 -13.77 12.66 24.12
N LYS A 150 -12.81 12.94 23.25
CA LYS A 150 -12.70 12.38 21.91
C LYS A 150 -11.26 12.00 21.62
N ALA A 151 -11.10 10.90 20.92
CA ALA A 151 -9.81 10.39 20.45
C ALA A 151 -10.04 9.53 19.21
N TRP A 152 -9.01 9.39 18.40
CA TRP A 152 -8.96 8.57 17.19
C TRP A 152 -7.90 7.49 17.36
N VAL A 153 -7.97 6.45 16.55
CA VAL A 153 -7.02 5.33 16.59
C VAL A 153 -5.59 5.79 16.34
N PHE A 154 -4.63 5.04 16.88
CA PHE A 154 -3.24 5.23 16.50
C PHE A 154 -3.03 4.87 15.03
N SER A 155 -2.27 5.68 14.35
CA SER A 155 -1.75 5.42 13.03
C SER A 155 -0.37 6.06 12.91
N GLU A 156 0.58 5.32 12.39
CA GLU A 156 1.97 5.79 12.21
C GLU A 156 2.60 6.39 13.48
N GLY A 157 2.26 5.80 14.64
CA GLY A 157 2.78 6.18 15.94
C GLY A 157 2.16 7.43 16.58
N LEU A 158 1.09 7.98 15.99
CA LEU A 158 0.36 9.15 16.48
C LEU A 158 -1.14 8.88 16.57
N ALA A 159 -1.79 9.39 17.60
CA ALA A 159 -3.25 9.38 17.74
C ALA A 159 -3.76 10.78 18.04
N ALA A 160 -4.78 11.21 17.33
CA ALA A 160 -5.46 12.47 17.61
C ALA A 160 -6.27 12.37 18.91
N VAL A 161 -6.25 13.45 19.68
CA VAL A 161 -7.06 13.63 20.89
C VAL A 161 -7.64 15.05 20.93
N GLU A 162 -8.84 15.17 21.43
CA GLU A 162 -9.53 16.47 21.57
C GLU A 162 -9.41 17.01 22.99
N LYS A 163 -9.09 18.30 23.10
CA LYS A 163 -9.13 19.04 24.34
C LYS A 163 -9.62 20.47 24.09
N ASN A 164 -10.70 20.87 24.78
CA ASN A 164 -11.27 22.23 24.72
C ASN A 164 -11.63 22.70 23.28
N GLY A 165 -12.11 21.77 22.43
CA GLY A 165 -12.47 22.09 21.04
C GLY A 165 -11.28 22.10 20.06
N TYR A 166 -10.09 21.70 20.51
CA TYR A 166 -8.90 21.62 19.67
C TYR A 166 -8.35 20.20 19.61
N ILE A 167 -7.85 19.85 18.46
CA ILE A 167 -7.13 18.60 18.22
C ILE A 167 -5.64 18.80 18.42
N GLY A 168 -5.04 17.89 19.16
CA GLY A 168 -3.62 17.63 19.26
C GLY A 168 -3.36 16.16 19.06
N PHE A 169 -2.09 15.75 19.03
CA PHE A 169 -1.73 14.35 18.84
C PHE A 169 -0.81 13.88 19.96
N VAL A 170 -1.08 12.66 20.43
CA VAL A 170 -0.23 11.95 21.38
C VAL A 170 0.56 10.86 20.66
N ASN A 171 1.77 10.57 21.17
CA ASN A 171 2.59 9.48 20.71
C ASN A 171 2.30 8.18 21.49
N THR A 172 2.93 7.09 21.10
CA THR A 172 2.78 5.75 21.72
C THR A 172 3.22 5.68 23.19
N ASN A 173 3.88 6.71 23.73
CA ASN A 173 4.20 6.87 25.15
C ASN A 173 3.17 7.74 25.90
N GLY A 174 2.04 8.09 25.27
CA GLY A 174 1.01 8.95 25.86
C GLY A 174 1.37 10.41 25.98
N LYS A 175 2.52 10.84 25.44
CA LYS A 175 2.97 12.23 25.49
C LYS A 175 2.43 13.03 24.32
N VAL A 176 2.04 14.30 24.57
CA VAL A 176 1.63 15.22 23.49
C VAL A 176 2.83 15.47 22.56
N ALA A 177 2.72 14.97 21.33
CA ALA A 177 3.71 15.16 20.27
C ALA A 177 3.40 16.39 19.41
N ILE A 178 2.11 16.66 19.15
CA ILE A 178 1.65 17.84 18.43
C ILE A 178 0.63 18.54 19.32
N GLY A 179 0.87 19.82 19.62
CA GLY A 179 0.04 20.62 20.52
C GLY A 179 -1.38 20.83 19.99
N PHE A 180 -2.31 21.17 20.90
CA PHE A 180 -3.72 21.42 20.62
C PHE A 180 -3.91 22.75 19.89
N LYS A 181 -3.96 22.72 18.59
CA LYS A 181 -4.05 23.93 17.75
C LYS A 181 -4.96 23.78 16.53
N PHE A 182 -5.39 22.56 16.20
CA PHE A 182 -6.29 22.33 15.07
C PHE A 182 -7.73 22.33 15.56
N SER A 183 -8.63 22.90 14.76
CA SER A 183 -10.03 23.03 15.15
C SER A 183 -10.75 21.70 15.12
N TYR A 184 -11.47 21.39 16.21
CA TYR A 184 -12.49 20.35 16.20
C TYR A 184 -13.86 21.02 16.25
N ARG A 185 -14.44 21.34 15.12
CA ARG A 185 -15.81 21.87 15.02
C ARG A 185 -16.82 20.83 14.51
N GLY A 186 -16.51 19.54 14.71
CA GLY A 186 -17.36 18.46 14.20
C GLY A 186 -17.32 18.37 12.68
N ASN A 187 -16.22 18.83 12.06
CA ASN A 187 -16.06 18.74 10.62
C ASN A 187 -15.89 17.25 10.23
N PRO A 188 -16.91 16.64 9.59
CA PRO A 188 -16.86 15.23 9.20
C PRO A 188 -15.84 14.92 8.10
N LEU A 189 -15.24 15.95 7.51
CA LEU A 189 -14.27 15.84 6.42
C LEU A 189 -12.83 15.65 6.92
N CYS A 190 -12.59 15.79 8.25
CA CYS A 190 -11.29 15.53 8.87
C CYS A 190 -11.38 14.22 9.64
N ASP A 191 -10.65 13.21 9.22
CA ASP A 191 -10.54 11.92 9.91
C ASP A 191 -9.57 11.96 11.09
N PHE A 192 -8.67 12.95 11.14
CA PHE A 192 -7.62 13.14 12.14
C PHE A 192 -6.69 11.94 12.31
N VAL A 193 -6.53 11.12 11.28
CA VAL A 193 -5.68 9.92 11.24
C VAL A 193 -4.54 10.16 10.25
N PHE A 194 -3.33 9.73 10.60
CA PHE A 194 -2.19 9.83 9.68
C PHE A 194 -2.21 8.72 8.65
N HIS A 195 -2.03 9.09 7.38
CA HIS A 195 -1.90 8.21 6.24
C HIS A 195 -0.70 8.63 5.39
N ASN A 196 0.27 7.75 5.19
CA ASN A 196 1.50 8.02 4.44
C ASN A 196 2.22 9.31 4.91
N GLY A 197 2.33 9.48 6.23
CA GLY A 197 3.00 10.64 6.83
C GLY A 197 2.18 11.94 6.86
N HIS A 198 0.91 11.93 6.43
CA HIS A 198 0.05 13.09 6.27
C HIS A 198 -1.29 12.94 6.98
N CYS A 199 -1.84 14.05 7.47
CA CYS A 199 -3.14 14.07 8.14
C CYS A 199 -3.92 15.33 7.75
N VAL A 200 -5.21 15.16 7.44
CA VAL A 200 -6.14 16.25 7.13
C VAL A 200 -6.64 16.86 8.44
N VAL A 201 -6.47 18.16 8.59
CA VAL A 201 -6.90 18.91 9.78
C VAL A 201 -7.44 20.28 9.39
N ALA A 202 -8.23 20.89 10.29
CA ALA A 202 -8.77 22.22 10.09
C ALA A 202 -8.04 23.27 10.96
N ASP A 203 -7.93 24.49 10.47
CA ASP A 203 -7.48 25.64 11.25
C ASP A 203 -8.61 26.26 12.11
N SER A 204 -8.31 27.34 12.83
CA SER A 204 -9.29 28.05 13.65
C SER A 204 -10.44 28.70 12.86
N SER A 205 -10.25 28.93 11.56
CA SER A 205 -11.26 29.44 10.63
C SER A 205 -12.06 28.32 9.97
N ASN A 206 -11.84 27.06 10.38
CA ASN A 206 -12.44 25.85 9.84
C ASN A 206 -12.08 25.59 8.36
N LYS A 207 -10.96 26.14 7.89
CA LYS A 207 -10.39 25.80 6.60
C LYS A 207 -9.47 24.59 6.75
N ILE A 208 -9.53 23.70 5.76
CA ILE A 208 -8.87 22.42 5.75
C ILE A 208 -7.51 22.52 5.06
N GLY A 209 -6.53 21.89 5.64
CA GLY A 209 -5.18 21.71 5.12
C GLY A 209 -4.61 20.36 5.51
N VAL A 210 -3.38 20.09 5.12
CA VAL A 210 -2.67 18.84 5.41
C VAL A 210 -1.42 19.14 6.21
N ILE A 211 -1.20 18.38 7.28
CA ILE A 211 0.00 18.45 8.10
C ILE A 211 0.85 17.18 7.95
N ASN A 212 2.15 17.30 8.21
CA ASN A 212 3.04 16.17 8.41
C ASN A 212 3.07 15.72 9.88
N GLN A 213 3.77 14.62 10.18
CA GLN A 213 3.90 14.05 11.54
C GLN A 213 4.59 15.00 12.56
N ARG A 214 5.20 16.10 12.12
CA ARG A 214 5.72 17.16 13.00
C ARG A 214 4.70 18.26 13.27
N GLY A 215 3.47 18.14 12.77
CA GLY A 215 2.41 19.13 12.88
C GLY A 215 2.65 20.41 12.08
N ARG A 216 3.47 20.35 11.01
CA ARG A 216 3.71 21.44 10.07
C ARG A 216 2.82 21.30 8.86
N TRP A 217 2.25 22.41 8.41
CA TRP A 217 1.48 22.45 7.17
C TRP A 217 2.34 22.07 5.96
N VAL A 218 1.93 21.07 5.21
CA VAL A 218 2.44 20.75 3.88
C VAL A 218 1.50 21.29 2.80
N ILE A 219 0.19 21.27 3.07
CA ILE A 219 -0.81 22.03 2.30
C ILE A 219 -1.48 23.00 3.27
N LYS A 220 -1.42 24.30 2.95
CA LYS A 220 -1.99 25.36 3.80
C LYS A 220 -3.51 25.22 3.93
N PRO A 221 -4.12 25.62 5.08
CA PRO A 221 -5.55 25.52 5.31
C PRO A 221 -6.32 26.61 4.55
N LEU A 222 -6.54 26.38 3.26
CA LEU A 222 -7.21 27.31 2.34
C LEU A 222 -8.48 26.69 1.70
N TYR A 223 -8.75 25.42 1.97
CA TYR A 223 -9.74 24.62 1.28
C TYR A 223 -10.91 24.25 2.17
N ASP A 224 -12.01 23.80 1.56
CA ASP A 224 -13.22 23.39 2.27
C ASP A 224 -13.27 21.87 2.45
N ASN A 225 -12.60 21.13 1.57
CA ASN A 225 -12.35 19.69 1.67
C ASN A 225 -11.03 19.32 1.03
N ILE A 226 -10.42 18.24 1.54
CA ILE A 226 -9.21 17.61 0.99
C ILE A 226 -9.37 16.11 1.08
N GLU A 227 -9.13 15.42 -0.03
CA GLU A 227 -9.02 13.97 -0.12
C GLU A 227 -7.55 13.59 -0.31
N LEU A 228 -7.03 12.73 0.56
CA LEU A 228 -5.64 12.26 0.46
C LEU A 228 -5.57 11.05 -0.47
N ALA A 229 -4.64 11.10 -1.42
CA ALA A 229 -4.08 9.95 -2.11
C ALA A 229 -2.68 9.64 -1.57
N LYS A 230 -2.03 8.62 -2.09
CA LYS A 230 -0.70 8.19 -1.62
C LYS A 230 0.36 9.29 -1.76
N ASP A 231 0.43 9.93 -2.92
CA ASP A 231 1.50 10.86 -3.29
C ASP A 231 1.00 12.29 -3.56
N TYR A 232 -0.31 12.54 -3.48
CA TYR A 232 -0.92 13.83 -3.71
C TYR A 232 -2.22 14.01 -2.93
N ALA A 233 -2.76 15.21 -2.94
CA ALA A 233 -4.07 15.55 -2.39
C ALA A 233 -4.95 16.20 -3.45
N ILE A 234 -6.23 15.87 -3.45
CA ILE A 234 -7.28 16.56 -4.21
C ILE A 234 -7.90 17.60 -3.28
N VAL A 235 -7.92 18.86 -3.71
CA VAL A 235 -8.42 19.96 -2.92
C VAL A 235 -9.67 20.56 -3.53
N TYR A 236 -10.65 20.88 -2.67
CA TYR A 236 -11.95 21.43 -3.05
C TYR A 236 -12.14 22.80 -2.38
N LYS A 237 -12.75 23.72 -3.11
CA LYS A 237 -13.11 25.03 -2.61
C LYS A 237 -14.46 25.45 -3.18
N ASP A 238 -15.34 26.03 -2.33
CA ASP A 238 -16.69 26.43 -2.69
C ASP A 238 -17.54 25.25 -3.25
N GLY A 239 -17.27 24.02 -2.74
CA GLY A 239 -17.93 22.79 -3.15
C GLY A 239 -17.45 22.22 -4.49
N GLU A 240 -16.48 22.83 -5.13
CA GLU A 240 -15.94 22.40 -6.42
C GLU A 240 -14.50 21.89 -6.28
N PHE A 241 -14.13 20.90 -7.09
CA PHE A 241 -12.75 20.49 -7.30
C PHE A 241 -11.94 21.70 -7.79
N LYS A 242 -10.76 21.89 -7.22
CA LYS A 242 -9.86 22.96 -7.66
C LYS A 242 -8.54 22.44 -8.20
N LYS A 243 -7.86 21.55 -7.47
CA LYS A 243 -6.49 21.16 -7.83
C LYS A 243 -6.14 19.77 -7.32
N GLN A 244 -5.17 19.16 -7.97
CA GLN A 244 -4.32 18.14 -7.39
C GLN A 244 -2.98 18.77 -7.01
N ILE A 245 -2.52 18.53 -5.79
CA ILE A 245 -1.31 19.14 -5.22
C ILE A 245 -0.47 18.02 -4.58
N ASP A 246 0.80 17.93 -4.93
CA ASP A 246 1.71 17.03 -4.21
C ASP A 246 2.05 17.56 -2.81
N PHE A 247 2.69 16.73 -2.00
CA PHE A 247 3.06 17.13 -0.64
C PHE A 247 4.30 18.04 -0.55
N THR A 248 4.85 18.48 -1.67
CA THR A 248 5.83 19.57 -1.74
C THR A 248 5.16 20.92 -1.99
N GLY A 249 3.86 20.92 -2.33
CA GLY A 249 3.06 22.10 -2.67
C GLY A 249 3.00 22.38 -4.17
N THR A 250 3.52 21.46 -5.01
CA THR A 250 3.47 21.58 -6.46
C THR A 250 2.06 21.23 -6.94
N VAL A 251 1.47 22.08 -7.77
CA VAL A 251 0.19 21.80 -8.42
C VAL A 251 0.44 20.82 -9.55
N LEU A 252 -0.10 19.61 -9.43
CA LEU A 252 -0.03 18.57 -10.44
C LEU A 252 -1.10 18.78 -11.51
N GLN A 253 -2.28 19.24 -11.09
CA GLN A 253 -3.41 19.49 -11.96
C GLN A 253 -4.24 20.66 -11.41
N ASP A 254 -4.67 21.56 -12.33
CA ASP A 254 -5.55 22.69 -12.04
C ASP A 254 -6.80 22.55 -12.93
N GLY A 255 -7.95 22.26 -12.32
CA GLY A 255 -9.23 22.04 -12.99
C GLY A 255 -9.86 20.67 -12.70
N ILE A 256 -11.11 20.52 -13.11
CA ILE A 256 -11.90 19.29 -12.92
C ILE A 256 -11.43 18.23 -13.93
N ILE A 257 -11.25 16.99 -13.49
CA ILE A 257 -11.16 15.86 -14.41
C ILE A 257 -12.55 15.63 -15.01
N ASP A 258 -12.68 15.84 -16.30
CA ASP A 258 -13.94 15.66 -17.01
C ASP A 258 -14.29 14.18 -17.07
N TYR A 259 -13.33 13.34 -17.44
CA TYR A 259 -13.45 11.88 -17.47
C TYR A 259 -12.10 11.17 -17.62
N ILE A 260 -12.10 9.87 -17.33
CA ILE A 260 -10.97 8.96 -17.49
C ILE A 260 -11.33 7.91 -18.53
N ASN A 261 -10.47 7.72 -19.52
CA ASN A 261 -10.62 6.78 -20.62
C ASN A 261 -9.66 5.62 -20.50
N ASN A 262 -10.10 4.44 -20.93
CA ASN A 262 -9.20 3.31 -21.11
C ASN A 262 -8.26 3.58 -22.29
N LEU A 263 -6.98 3.25 -22.10
CA LEU A 263 -6.01 3.18 -23.19
C LEU A 263 -5.96 1.75 -23.73
N TYR A 264 -5.72 1.63 -25.04
CA TYR A 264 -5.58 0.35 -25.74
C TYR A 264 -4.29 0.38 -26.55
N TYR A 265 -3.65 -0.79 -26.72
CA TYR A 265 -2.49 -0.98 -27.58
C TYR A 265 -2.65 -2.25 -28.43
N GLU A 266 -1.93 -2.30 -29.54
CA GLU A 266 -2.00 -3.44 -30.45
C GLU A 266 -1.17 -4.61 -29.94
N VAL A 267 -1.71 -5.84 -30.11
CA VAL A 267 -1.03 -7.09 -29.81
C VAL A 267 -1.16 -8.05 -30.98
N ASN A 268 -0.09 -8.76 -31.29
CA ASN A 268 -0.14 -9.88 -32.23
C ASN A 268 -0.58 -11.14 -31.49
N TYR A 269 -1.54 -11.84 -32.03
CA TYR A 269 -1.98 -13.14 -31.49
C TYR A 269 -2.20 -14.16 -32.61
N THR A 270 -2.11 -15.44 -32.26
CA THR A 270 -2.43 -16.53 -33.18
C THR A 270 -3.89 -16.92 -32.99
N ASP A 271 -4.66 -16.83 -34.05
CA ASP A 271 -6.04 -17.35 -34.06
C ASP A 271 -5.98 -18.88 -33.89
N LEU A 272 -6.52 -19.37 -32.79
CA LEU A 272 -6.44 -20.77 -32.41
C LEU A 272 -7.27 -21.69 -33.34
N GLN A 273 -8.22 -21.16 -34.12
CA GLN A 273 -9.04 -21.91 -35.04
C GLN A 273 -8.37 -22.04 -36.42
N THR A 274 -7.71 -20.98 -36.87
CA THR A 274 -7.14 -20.89 -38.23
C THR A 274 -5.61 -21.06 -38.24
N GLY A 275 -4.93 -20.83 -37.10
CA GLY A 275 -3.48 -20.79 -37.01
C GLY A 275 -2.85 -19.50 -37.57
N GLU A 276 -3.67 -18.55 -38.03
CA GLU A 276 -3.20 -17.31 -38.62
C GLU A 276 -2.76 -16.30 -37.59
N GLN A 277 -1.72 -15.52 -37.92
CA GLN A 277 -1.32 -14.35 -37.14
C GLN A 277 -2.30 -13.21 -37.38
N ARG A 278 -2.84 -12.66 -36.31
CA ARG A 278 -3.78 -11.53 -36.36
C ARG A 278 -3.30 -10.42 -35.43
N VAL A 279 -3.69 -9.19 -35.74
CA VAL A 279 -3.51 -8.02 -34.88
C VAL A 279 -4.83 -7.75 -34.17
N GLY A 280 -4.77 -7.62 -32.87
CA GLY A 280 -5.90 -7.22 -32.04
C GLY A 280 -5.51 -6.07 -31.14
N GLN A 281 -6.49 -5.55 -30.41
CA GLN A 281 -6.27 -4.53 -29.38
C GLN A 281 -6.52 -5.12 -28.00
N THR A 282 -5.67 -4.77 -27.05
CA THR A 282 -5.85 -5.10 -25.64
C THR A 282 -5.88 -3.83 -24.80
N LYS A 283 -6.67 -3.87 -23.72
CA LYS A 283 -6.77 -2.77 -22.76
C LYS A 283 -5.47 -2.66 -21.96
N ASN A 284 -5.00 -1.44 -21.75
CA ASN A 284 -3.98 -1.16 -20.74
C ASN A 284 -4.65 -1.19 -19.36
N ASN A 285 -4.11 -1.99 -18.43
CA ASN A 285 -4.66 -2.11 -17.08
C ASN A 285 -3.96 -1.19 -16.07
N ASP A 286 -2.79 -0.66 -16.44
CA ASP A 286 -1.92 0.09 -15.52
C ASP A 286 -1.99 1.61 -15.78
N PHE A 287 -2.40 2.03 -16.99
CA PHE A 287 -2.42 3.44 -17.40
C PHE A 287 -3.72 3.81 -18.12
N TYR A 288 -4.15 5.06 -17.90
CA TYR A 288 -5.37 5.63 -18.44
C TYR A 288 -5.11 7.02 -18.99
N GLU A 289 -5.91 7.45 -19.98
CA GLU A 289 -6.02 8.85 -20.36
C GLU A 289 -6.99 9.54 -19.40
N TYR A 290 -6.63 10.70 -18.85
CA TYR A 290 -7.60 11.58 -18.20
C TYR A 290 -7.71 12.90 -18.96
N ARG A 291 -8.87 13.55 -18.89
CA ARG A 291 -9.14 14.82 -19.60
C ARG A 291 -9.54 15.92 -18.64
N VAL A 292 -9.05 17.13 -18.97
CA VAL A 292 -9.37 18.39 -18.28
C VAL A 292 -9.51 19.48 -19.32
N GLY A 293 -10.71 20.10 -19.44
CA GLY A 293 -10.96 21.21 -20.34
C GLY A 293 -10.65 20.90 -21.82
N GLY A 294 -10.85 19.64 -22.23
CA GLY A 294 -10.58 19.21 -23.61
C GLY A 294 -9.15 18.75 -23.87
N TYR A 295 -8.25 18.82 -22.88
CA TYR A 295 -6.88 18.34 -23.00
C TYR A 295 -6.67 17.02 -22.25
N SER A 296 -5.78 16.19 -22.74
CA SER A 296 -5.47 14.87 -22.25
C SER A 296 -4.17 14.85 -21.46
N GLY A 297 -4.15 14.07 -20.39
CA GLY A 297 -2.98 13.68 -19.61
C GLY A 297 -2.96 12.18 -19.37
N LEU A 298 -1.82 11.65 -18.95
CA LEU A 298 -1.63 10.25 -18.57
C LEU A 298 -1.73 10.12 -17.05
N ILE A 299 -2.50 9.13 -16.59
CA ILE A 299 -2.69 8.77 -15.18
C ILE A 299 -2.48 7.27 -15.00
N ASP A 300 -1.92 6.84 -13.88
CA ASP A 300 -1.79 5.41 -13.57
C ASP A 300 -3.06 4.81 -12.96
N GLY A 301 -3.05 3.50 -12.75
CA GLY A 301 -4.18 2.76 -12.18
C GLY A 301 -4.45 3.06 -10.71
N GLU A 302 -3.51 3.70 -10.01
CA GLU A 302 -3.66 4.14 -8.61
C GLU A 302 -4.18 5.59 -8.51
N GLY A 303 -4.36 6.27 -9.66
CA GLY A 303 -4.79 7.66 -9.74
C GLY A 303 -3.65 8.67 -9.69
N GLY A 304 -2.39 8.22 -9.80
CA GLY A 304 -1.22 9.08 -9.87
C GLY A 304 -1.08 9.76 -11.23
N ILE A 305 -0.98 11.08 -11.27
CA ILE A 305 -0.80 11.84 -12.50
C ILE A 305 0.62 11.67 -13.02
N ILE A 306 0.74 11.10 -14.22
CA ILE A 306 2.02 10.88 -14.90
C ILE A 306 2.40 12.10 -15.75
N THR A 307 1.44 12.65 -16.51
CA THR A 307 1.65 13.89 -17.26
C THR A 307 0.52 14.87 -17.00
N PRO A 308 0.77 16.20 -17.01
CA PRO A 308 -0.30 17.19 -16.99
C PRO A 308 -1.17 17.06 -18.24
N PRO A 309 -2.42 17.63 -18.22
CA PRO A 309 -3.35 17.60 -19.34
C PRO A 309 -2.94 18.65 -20.38
N ILE A 310 -1.92 18.35 -21.18
CA ILE A 310 -1.34 19.25 -22.19
C ILE A 310 -1.42 18.71 -23.62
N TYR A 311 -1.90 17.48 -23.78
CA TYR A 311 -2.06 16.83 -25.07
C TYR A 311 -3.51 16.95 -25.56
N THR A 312 -3.73 16.82 -26.85
CA THR A 312 -5.10 16.79 -27.42
C THR A 312 -5.63 15.36 -27.51
N ASP A 313 -4.73 14.37 -27.51
CA ASP A 313 -5.05 12.95 -27.53
C ASP A 313 -3.87 12.11 -27.06
N ILE A 314 -4.15 10.96 -26.44
CA ILE A 314 -3.14 9.97 -26.02
C ILE A 314 -3.61 8.58 -26.43
N VAL A 315 -2.75 7.82 -27.11
CA VAL A 315 -3.02 6.43 -27.48
C VAL A 315 -1.85 5.52 -27.04
N GLY A 316 -2.16 4.30 -26.63
CA GLY A 316 -1.14 3.31 -26.29
C GLY A 316 -0.47 2.75 -27.56
N ILE A 317 0.87 2.54 -27.49
CA ILE A 317 1.63 1.79 -28.48
C ILE A 317 2.03 0.43 -27.91
N THR A 318 2.46 0.42 -26.66
CA THR A 318 2.76 -0.78 -25.86
C THR A 318 2.19 -0.57 -24.45
N PRO A 319 2.28 -1.54 -23.53
CA PRO A 319 1.84 -1.32 -22.14
C PRO A 319 2.46 -0.10 -21.46
N THR A 320 3.66 0.33 -21.86
CA THR A 320 4.46 1.36 -21.17
C THR A 320 4.93 2.49 -22.09
N LEU A 321 4.52 2.49 -23.36
CA LEU A 321 4.86 3.51 -24.36
C LEU A 321 3.57 4.08 -24.98
N PHE A 322 3.49 5.38 -25.03
CA PHE A 322 2.31 6.11 -25.50
C PHE A 322 2.69 7.12 -26.56
N LYS A 323 1.76 7.36 -27.49
CA LYS A 323 1.85 8.44 -28.47
C LYS A 323 0.86 9.52 -28.07
N ALA A 324 1.33 10.74 -27.91
CA ALA A 324 0.52 11.89 -27.53
C ALA A 324 0.56 12.96 -28.63
N GLN A 325 -0.61 13.50 -28.97
CA GLN A 325 -0.79 14.59 -29.94
C GLN A 325 -0.62 15.93 -29.22
N LEU A 326 0.25 16.79 -29.74
CA LEU A 326 0.42 18.15 -29.20
C LEU A 326 -0.72 19.08 -29.63
N GLN A 327 -0.87 20.22 -28.96
CA GLN A 327 -1.89 21.22 -29.19
C GLN A 327 -1.79 21.89 -30.59
N ASP A 328 -0.62 21.81 -31.22
CA ASP A 328 -0.41 22.31 -32.59
C ASP A 328 -1.07 21.46 -33.68
N TRP A 329 -1.66 20.31 -33.30
CA TRP A 329 -2.34 19.32 -34.17
C TRP A 329 -1.43 18.72 -35.28
N THR A 330 -0.17 19.14 -35.35
CA THR A 330 0.78 18.73 -36.37
C THR A 330 1.95 17.93 -35.83
N SER A 331 2.17 18.00 -34.53
CA SER A 331 3.28 17.30 -33.86
C SER A 331 2.78 16.23 -32.91
N MET A 332 3.47 15.11 -32.89
CA MET A 332 3.26 14.02 -31.94
C MET A 332 4.53 13.79 -31.14
N VAL A 333 4.37 13.31 -29.92
CA VAL A 333 5.47 12.88 -29.07
C VAL A 333 5.26 11.43 -28.62
N LEU A 334 6.36 10.73 -28.40
CA LEU A 334 6.36 9.48 -27.68
C LEU A 334 6.68 9.77 -26.21
N ILE A 335 5.86 9.24 -25.31
CA ILE A 335 6.04 9.37 -23.87
C ILE A 335 6.14 7.99 -23.22
N ASP A 336 7.02 7.84 -22.25
CA ASP A 336 7.15 6.62 -21.48
C ASP A 336 6.16 6.59 -20.27
N GLN A 337 6.15 5.49 -19.55
CA GLN A 337 5.34 5.30 -18.35
C GLN A 337 5.63 6.27 -17.19
N LYS A 338 6.73 7.05 -17.27
CA LYS A 338 7.10 8.09 -16.30
C LYS A 338 6.75 9.49 -16.79
N GLY A 339 6.16 9.62 -17.97
CA GLY A 339 5.84 10.90 -18.58
C GLY A 339 7.00 11.58 -19.31
N ASN A 340 8.16 10.91 -19.48
CA ASN A 340 9.27 11.48 -20.19
C ASN A 340 9.00 11.48 -21.69
N VAL A 341 9.26 12.60 -22.36
CA VAL A 341 9.21 12.69 -23.81
C VAL A 341 10.47 12.08 -24.41
N LEU A 342 10.30 10.96 -25.12
CA LEU A 342 11.39 10.21 -25.73
C LEU A 342 11.75 10.72 -27.12
N SER A 343 10.75 11.15 -27.89
CA SER A 343 10.93 11.69 -29.24
C SER A 343 9.78 12.60 -29.62
N LYS A 344 10.04 13.53 -30.55
CA LYS A 344 9.03 14.37 -31.21
C LYS A 344 9.06 14.08 -32.70
N VAL A 345 7.88 13.83 -33.27
CA VAL A 345 7.71 13.56 -34.70
C VAL A 345 6.71 14.58 -35.25
N ALA A 346 7.11 15.28 -36.32
CA ALA A 346 6.17 16.07 -37.10
C ALA A 346 5.31 15.12 -37.94
N LYS A 347 4.04 15.44 -38.07
CA LYS A 347 3.07 14.66 -38.84
C LYS A 347 3.27 14.83 -40.33
#